data_ea6b38953bd30cfca9cb76afac85de7a
#
_entry.id   ea6b38953bd30cfca9cb76afac85de7a
#
_cell.length_a   1.000
_cell.length_b   1.000
_cell.length_c   1.000
_cell.angle_alpha   90.00
_cell.angle_beta   90.00
_cell.angle_gamma   90.00
#
_symmetry.space_group_name_H-M   'P 1'
#
loop_
_entity.id
_entity.type
_entity.pdbx_description
1 polymer ?
#
loop_
_entity_poly.entity_id
_entity_poly.type
_entity_poly.pdbx_seq_one_letter_code
_entity_poly.pdbx_strand_id
1 'polypeptide(L)'
;NKSYISEETSFLEEISIKEIQSGYQNNRYTVNDIVSAYIDRINSIDQSGPNLNSVLAVNPDALTIADSLDKILQNEKTFESPLFGIPVLLKDNIDTHDKMPTTAGSRILQNAFPIRDSWVAKKLRDAGAIIIGKSNLSEWANYRASYSSSGWSGLGGQTKNPYVLDRNPCGSSSGSAVAVSANLCAIAIGTETWGSIMCPSNANGIVGIKPTVGLWSRAGIIPISYTQDTAGPMSRNVEDAAVMLGALTGVDPNDDKTKESKNNSHKDYTQFLKK
;
A
#
# COMPACT_ATOMS: atom_id res chain seq x y z
N ASN A 1 -1.77 6.20 -30.31
CA ASN A 1 -1.65 6.42 -28.86
C ASN A 1 -3.06 6.58 -28.30
N LYS A 2 -3.63 5.53 -27.74
CA LYS A 2 -4.82 5.69 -26.90
C LYS A 2 -4.35 6.16 -25.52
N SER A 3 -4.76 7.37 -25.12
CA SER A 3 -4.61 7.79 -23.73
C SER A 3 -5.55 6.91 -22.88
N TYR A 4 -4.99 6.13 -21.97
CA TYR A 4 -5.75 5.35 -20.99
C TYR A 4 -6.10 6.18 -19.75
N ILE A 5 -5.60 7.42 -19.69
CA ILE A 5 -5.81 8.36 -18.59
C ILE A 5 -6.89 9.32 -19.07
N SER A 6 -8.02 9.38 -18.35
CA SER A 6 -9.03 10.40 -18.56
C SER A 6 -8.53 11.74 -18.02
N GLU A 7 -8.97 12.87 -18.62
CA GLU A 7 -8.69 14.20 -18.08
C GLU A 7 -9.19 14.33 -16.62
N GLU A 8 -10.28 13.63 -16.29
CA GLU A 8 -10.89 13.60 -14.95
C GLU A 8 -10.00 13.01 -13.86
N THR A 9 -9.03 12.15 -14.18
CA THR A 9 -8.11 11.54 -13.21
C THR A 9 -6.66 12.01 -13.34
N SER A 10 -6.38 12.91 -14.26
CA SER A 10 -5.01 13.42 -14.52
C SER A 10 -4.42 14.17 -13.32
N PHE A 11 -5.25 14.77 -12.47
CA PHE A 11 -4.81 15.49 -11.27
C PHE A 11 -4.16 14.57 -10.21
N LEU A 12 -4.32 13.25 -10.33
CA LEU A 12 -3.66 12.27 -9.45
C LEU A 12 -2.21 11.97 -9.86
N GLU A 13 -1.76 12.45 -11.03
CA GLU A 13 -0.40 12.15 -11.48
C GLU A 13 0.62 12.78 -10.55
N GLU A 14 1.49 11.92 -9.99
CA GLU A 14 2.56 12.27 -9.05
C GLU A 14 2.10 13.02 -7.78
N ILE A 15 0.79 13.06 -7.49
CA ILE A 15 0.26 13.78 -6.32
C ILE A 15 0.80 13.17 -5.02
N SER A 16 1.35 14.01 -4.14
CA SER A 16 1.86 13.63 -2.82
C SER A 16 0.75 13.59 -1.76
N ILE A 17 1.04 12.92 -0.63
CA ILE A 17 0.16 12.94 0.56
C ILE A 17 -0.16 14.37 0.97
N LYS A 18 0.84 15.23 1.00
CA LYS A 18 0.70 16.66 1.39
C LYS A 18 -0.22 17.43 0.44
N GLU A 19 -0.12 17.18 -0.87
CA GLU A 19 -0.98 17.84 -1.87
C GLU A 19 -2.43 17.34 -1.78
N ILE A 20 -2.64 16.05 -1.56
CA ILE A 20 -3.98 15.48 -1.30
C ILE A 20 -4.60 16.17 -0.09
N GLN A 21 -3.89 16.21 1.03
CA GLN A 21 -4.39 16.83 2.27
C GLN A 21 -4.60 18.34 2.15
N SER A 22 -3.71 19.02 1.45
CA SER A 22 -3.92 20.43 1.11
C SER A 22 -5.18 20.63 0.24
N GLY A 23 -5.45 19.70 -0.66
CA GLY A 23 -6.68 19.69 -1.46
C GLY A 23 -7.93 19.60 -0.60
N TYR A 24 -7.95 18.72 0.41
CA TYR A 24 -9.05 18.60 1.38
C TYR A 24 -9.25 19.88 2.18
N GLN A 25 -8.17 20.46 2.74
CA GLN A 25 -8.22 21.70 3.53
C GLN A 25 -8.73 22.90 2.73
N ASN A 26 -8.43 22.94 1.45
CA ASN A 26 -8.83 24.02 0.56
C ASN A 26 -10.13 23.73 -0.21
N ASN A 27 -10.86 22.66 0.15
CA ASN A 27 -12.09 22.22 -0.51
C ASN A 27 -11.94 22.02 -2.04
N ARG A 28 -10.74 21.65 -2.51
CA ARG A 28 -10.49 21.33 -3.91
C ARG A 28 -11.01 19.94 -4.27
N TYR A 29 -10.88 18.99 -3.33
CA TYR A 29 -11.31 17.62 -3.44
C TYR A 29 -12.02 17.20 -2.17
N THR A 30 -12.96 16.27 -2.29
CA THR A 30 -13.45 15.44 -1.18
C THR A 30 -12.57 14.17 -1.08
N VAL A 31 -12.69 13.46 0.03
CA VAL A 31 -12.03 12.16 0.19
C VAL A 31 -12.61 11.17 -0.82
N ASN A 32 -13.94 11.24 -1.06
CA ASN A 32 -14.61 10.42 -2.06
C ASN A 32 -14.08 10.68 -3.47
N ASP A 33 -13.85 11.94 -3.88
CA ASP A 33 -13.29 12.27 -5.20
C ASP A 33 -11.94 11.59 -5.42
N ILE A 34 -11.04 11.64 -4.43
CA ILE A 34 -9.71 11.04 -4.50
C ILE A 34 -9.80 9.51 -4.58
N VAL A 35 -10.61 8.88 -3.72
CA VAL A 35 -10.75 7.41 -3.70
C VAL A 35 -11.40 6.92 -4.99
N SER A 36 -12.47 7.58 -5.46
CA SER A 36 -13.14 7.25 -6.71
C SER A 36 -12.20 7.33 -7.90
N ALA A 37 -11.44 8.41 -8.00
CA ALA A 37 -10.48 8.60 -9.09
C ALA A 37 -9.38 7.52 -9.11
N TYR A 38 -8.88 7.07 -7.94
CA TYR A 38 -7.94 5.94 -7.89
C TYR A 38 -8.60 4.62 -8.31
N ILE A 39 -9.85 4.36 -7.89
CA ILE A 39 -10.59 3.16 -8.31
C ILE A 39 -10.80 3.16 -9.83
N ASP A 40 -11.13 4.30 -10.42
CA ASP A 40 -11.31 4.44 -11.87
C ASP A 40 -10.00 4.18 -12.62
N ARG A 41 -8.87 4.66 -12.09
CA ARG A 41 -7.55 4.34 -12.65
C ARG A 41 -7.22 2.85 -12.52
N ILE A 42 -7.54 2.20 -11.41
CA ILE A 42 -7.37 0.75 -11.25
C ILE A 42 -8.18 0.03 -12.34
N ASN A 43 -9.44 0.40 -12.54
CA ASN A 43 -10.30 -0.24 -13.54
C ASN A 43 -9.80 -0.04 -14.98
N SER A 44 -9.30 1.16 -15.31
CA SER A 44 -8.93 1.52 -16.69
C SER A 44 -7.50 1.13 -17.07
N ILE A 45 -6.57 1.06 -16.11
CA ILE A 45 -5.14 0.85 -16.35
C ILE A 45 -4.68 -0.53 -15.84
N ASP A 46 -5.15 -0.94 -14.68
CA ASP A 46 -4.71 -2.18 -14.03
C ASP A 46 -5.53 -3.39 -14.46
N GLN A 47 -6.87 -3.29 -14.43
CA GLN A 47 -7.80 -4.36 -14.75
C GLN A 47 -8.16 -4.43 -16.23
N SER A 48 -7.91 -3.36 -16.98
CA SER A 48 -8.10 -3.25 -18.43
C SER A 48 -6.97 -2.45 -19.06
N GLY A 49 -7.11 -1.99 -20.30
CA GLY A 49 -6.08 -1.20 -20.96
C GLY A 49 -4.73 -1.91 -21.01
N PRO A 50 -3.66 -1.35 -20.39
CA PRO A 50 -2.35 -2.01 -20.27
C PRO A 50 -2.40 -3.32 -19.50
N ASN A 51 -3.39 -3.50 -18.63
CA ASN A 51 -3.63 -4.68 -17.82
C ASN A 51 -2.39 -5.05 -16.99
N LEU A 52 -2.07 -4.21 -16.01
CA LEU A 52 -0.86 -4.32 -15.21
C LEU A 52 -0.92 -5.47 -14.20
N ASN A 53 -2.13 -5.90 -13.80
CA ASN A 53 -2.38 -6.95 -12.81
C ASN A 53 -1.69 -6.69 -11.45
N SER A 54 -1.65 -5.43 -11.03
CA SER A 54 -1.01 -5.02 -9.77
C SER A 54 -1.95 -5.06 -8.58
N VAL A 55 -3.27 -5.04 -8.80
CA VAL A 55 -4.31 -5.08 -7.78
C VAL A 55 -5.11 -6.37 -7.87
N LEU A 56 -5.16 -7.15 -6.77
CA LEU A 56 -5.93 -8.40 -6.68
C LEU A 56 -7.39 -8.16 -6.29
N ALA A 57 -7.62 -7.21 -5.38
CA ALA A 57 -8.95 -6.91 -4.88
C ALA A 57 -9.06 -5.41 -4.57
N VAL A 58 -10.16 -4.80 -4.99
CA VAL A 58 -10.57 -3.47 -4.55
C VAL A 58 -11.50 -3.63 -3.35
N ASN A 59 -11.32 -2.82 -2.33
CA ASN A 59 -12.15 -2.84 -1.14
C ASN A 59 -13.58 -2.36 -1.49
N PRO A 60 -14.60 -3.22 -1.37
CA PRO A 60 -15.97 -2.86 -1.74
C PRO A 60 -16.56 -1.75 -0.85
N ASP A 61 -15.98 -1.51 0.34
CA ASP A 61 -16.44 -0.48 1.26
C ASP A 61 -15.62 0.83 1.15
N ALA A 62 -14.66 0.93 0.23
CA ALA A 62 -13.74 2.07 0.15
C ALA A 62 -14.47 3.42 0.00
N LEU A 63 -15.46 3.52 -0.88
CA LEU A 63 -16.25 4.74 -1.08
C LEU A 63 -17.15 5.06 0.14
N THR A 64 -17.74 4.05 0.78
CA THR A 64 -18.53 4.26 2.01
C THR A 64 -17.67 4.80 3.15
N ILE A 65 -16.41 4.32 3.25
CA ILE A 65 -15.44 4.82 4.23
C ILE A 65 -15.06 6.26 3.87
N ALA A 66 -14.82 6.54 2.60
CA ALA A 66 -14.52 7.89 2.12
C ALA A 66 -15.63 8.89 2.45
N ASP A 67 -16.91 8.55 2.18
CA ASP A 67 -18.07 9.35 2.55
C ASP A 67 -18.15 9.63 4.06
N SER A 68 -17.73 8.67 4.87
CA SER A 68 -17.71 8.84 6.33
C SER A 68 -16.65 9.82 6.77
N LEU A 69 -15.47 9.80 6.13
CA LEU A 69 -14.39 10.76 6.38
C LEU A 69 -14.73 12.16 5.86
N ASP A 70 -15.45 12.28 4.75
CA ASP A 70 -15.95 13.57 4.25
C ASP A 70 -16.90 14.24 5.23
N LYS A 71 -17.77 13.45 5.90
CA LYS A 71 -18.64 13.98 6.96
C LYS A 71 -17.84 14.50 8.16
N ILE A 72 -16.77 13.81 8.55
CA ILE A 72 -15.86 14.28 9.60
C ILE A 72 -15.19 15.59 9.18
N LEU A 73 -14.65 15.64 7.95
CA LEU A 73 -14.01 16.83 7.41
C LEU A 73 -14.94 18.04 7.34
N GLN A 74 -16.20 17.84 6.97
CA GLN A 74 -17.23 18.90 6.95
C GLN A 74 -17.55 19.45 8.34
N ASN A 75 -17.56 18.58 9.36
CA ASN A 75 -17.90 18.96 10.72
C ASN A 75 -16.73 19.60 11.48
N GLU A 76 -15.54 19.01 11.38
CA GLU A 76 -14.36 19.39 12.17
C GLU A 76 -13.45 20.37 11.43
N LYS A 77 -13.54 20.48 10.09
CA LYS A 77 -12.76 21.34 9.20
C LYS A 77 -11.23 21.16 9.29
N THR A 78 -10.77 20.31 10.17
CA THR A 78 -9.34 20.00 10.38
C THR A 78 -9.17 18.53 10.69
N PHE A 79 -7.98 18.03 10.45
CA PHE A 79 -7.55 16.69 10.84
C PHE A 79 -6.09 16.76 11.32
N GLU A 80 -5.75 15.99 12.36
CA GLU A 80 -4.39 15.98 12.92
C GLU A 80 -3.52 14.87 12.31
N SER A 81 -4.15 13.81 11.80
CA SER A 81 -3.41 12.66 11.28
C SER A 81 -2.80 12.95 9.91
N PRO A 82 -1.49 12.66 9.73
CA PRO A 82 -0.83 12.82 8.44
C PRO A 82 -1.30 11.83 7.38
N LEU A 83 -2.15 10.85 7.73
CA LEU A 83 -2.71 9.86 6.80
C LEU A 83 -4.22 9.96 6.64
N PHE A 84 -4.87 10.96 7.23
CA PHE A 84 -6.32 11.14 7.11
C PHE A 84 -6.73 11.24 5.63
N GLY A 85 -7.66 10.38 5.22
CA GLY A 85 -8.20 10.34 3.85
C GLY A 85 -7.23 9.84 2.78
N ILE A 86 -6.05 9.31 3.16
CA ILE A 86 -5.06 8.87 2.18
C ILE A 86 -5.34 7.43 1.72
N PRO A 87 -5.52 7.20 0.39
CA PRO A 87 -5.75 5.87 -0.16
C PRO A 87 -4.48 5.03 -0.19
N VAL A 88 -4.53 3.84 0.41
CA VAL A 88 -3.40 2.92 0.58
C VAL A 88 -3.73 1.54 0.02
N LEU A 89 -2.80 0.92 -0.71
CA LEU A 89 -2.84 -0.48 -1.08
C LEU A 89 -1.96 -1.32 -0.16
N LEU A 90 -2.46 -2.48 0.27
CA LEU A 90 -1.71 -3.43 1.07
C LEU A 90 -1.34 -4.66 0.25
N LYS A 91 -0.10 -5.11 0.36
CA LYS A 91 0.32 -6.40 -0.20
C LYS A 91 -0.55 -7.53 0.36
N ASP A 92 -0.96 -8.45 -0.49
CA ASP A 92 -1.96 -9.47 -0.15
C ASP A 92 -1.44 -10.63 0.72
N ASN A 93 -0.44 -10.37 1.53
CA ASN A 93 -0.02 -11.18 2.66
C ASN A 93 -0.18 -10.47 4.01
N ILE A 94 -0.83 -9.30 4.02
CA ILE A 94 -1.12 -8.47 5.19
C ILE A 94 -2.61 -8.57 5.50
N ASP A 95 -2.95 -9.05 6.69
CA ASP A 95 -4.34 -9.27 7.10
C ASP A 95 -5.12 -7.98 7.25
N THR A 96 -6.36 -7.99 6.73
CA THR A 96 -7.37 -6.97 6.94
C THR A 96 -8.69 -7.62 7.34
N HIS A 97 -9.29 -7.14 8.42
CA HIS A 97 -10.60 -7.61 8.88
C HIS A 97 -11.70 -6.80 8.18
N ASP A 98 -11.96 -7.15 6.94
CA ASP A 98 -12.98 -6.56 6.06
C ASP A 98 -13.48 -7.60 5.05
N LYS A 99 -14.05 -7.15 3.94
CA LYS A 99 -14.59 -8.04 2.89
C LYS A 99 -13.55 -8.53 1.88
N MET A 100 -12.26 -8.28 2.15
CA MET A 100 -11.18 -8.76 1.29
C MET A 100 -10.46 -9.94 1.96
N PRO A 101 -10.20 -11.04 1.23
CA PRO A 101 -9.38 -12.13 1.75
C PRO A 101 -7.90 -11.73 1.82
N THR A 102 -7.12 -12.47 2.60
CA THR A 102 -5.65 -12.43 2.57
C THR A 102 -5.15 -13.77 2.01
N THR A 103 -4.58 -13.74 0.81
CA THR A 103 -4.40 -14.95 0.03
C THR A 103 -2.95 -15.33 -0.25
N ALA A 104 -1.99 -14.42 -0.01
CA ALA A 104 -0.62 -14.56 -0.52
C ALA A 104 -0.56 -14.88 -2.03
N GLY A 105 -1.57 -14.47 -2.79
CA GLY A 105 -1.74 -14.77 -4.21
C GLY A 105 -2.15 -16.19 -4.52
N SER A 106 -2.40 -17.03 -3.51
CA SER A 106 -2.70 -18.44 -3.68
C SER A 106 -4.20 -18.73 -3.79
N ARG A 107 -4.59 -19.53 -4.77
CA ARG A 107 -5.98 -20.00 -4.95
C ARG A 107 -6.50 -20.80 -3.75
N ILE A 108 -5.62 -21.43 -2.98
CA ILE A 108 -6.01 -22.18 -1.77
C ILE A 108 -6.60 -21.24 -0.72
N LEU A 109 -6.10 -20.00 -0.63
CA LEU A 109 -6.53 -19.00 0.34
C LEU A 109 -7.52 -17.97 -0.25
N GLN A 110 -8.08 -18.21 -1.43
CA GLN A 110 -8.98 -17.23 -2.08
C GLN A 110 -10.20 -16.81 -1.25
N ASN A 111 -10.59 -17.65 -0.27
CA ASN A 111 -11.70 -17.40 0.66
C ASN A 111 -11.21 -17.27 2.12
N ALA A 112 -9.94 -17.00 2.35
CA ALA A 112 -9.37 -16.84 3.67
C ALA A 112 -9.57 -15.40 4.17
N PHE A 113 -10.68 -15.14 4.84
CA PHE A 113 -11.00 -13.85 5.44
C PHE A 113 -10.43 -13.77 6.87
N PRO A 114 -9.51 -12.83 7.15
CA PRO A 114 -8.94 -12.67 8.47
C PRO A 114 -9.99 -12.27 9.51
N ILE A 115 -9.88 -12.82 10.72
CA ILE A 115 -10.78 -12.51 11.84
C ILE A 115 -10.40 -11.25 12.62
N ARG A 116 -9.26 -10.63 12.26
CA ARG A 116 -8.73 -9.39 12.85
C ARG A 116 -7.80 -8.70 11.85
N ASP A 117 -7.65 -7.39 12.01
CA ASP A 117 -6.63 -6.64 11.30
C ASP A 117 -5.22 -7.05 11.75
N SER A 118 -4.27 -7.01 10.82
CA SER A 118 -2.86 -6.90 11.17
C SER A 118 -2.60 -5.58 11.94
N TRP A 119 -1.47 -5.51 12.65
CA TRP A 119 -1.06 -4.24 13.27
C TRP A 119 -1.01 -3.10 12.25
N VAL A 120 -0.43 -3.37 11.07
CA VAL A 120 -0.31 -2.40 9.98
C VAL A 120 -1.67 -1.89 9.53
N ALA A 121 -2.62 -2.78 9.26
CA ALA A 121 -3.97 -2.40 8.83
C ALA A 121 -4.71 -1.61 9.93
N LYS A 122 -4.60 -2.06 11.19
CA LYS A 122 -5.17 -1.33 12.33
C LYS A 122 -4.62 0.08 12.45
N LYS A 123 -3.30 0.25 12.40
CA LYS A 123 -2.63 1.57 12.50
C LYS A 123 -3.03 2.51 11.37
N LEU A 124 -3.21 1.98 10.15
CA LEU A 124 -3.73 2.77 9.03
C LEU A 124 -5.13 3.27 9.29
N ARG A 125 -6.04 2.39 9.74
CA ARG A 125 -7.43 2.78 10.06
C ARG A 125 -7.48 3.77 11.22
N ASP A 126 -6.70 3.54 12.27
CA ASP A 126 -6.59 4.46 13.42
C ASP A 126 -6.08 5.85 12.98
N ALA A 127 -5.26 5.91 11.94
CA ALA A 127 -4.77 7.15 11.34
C ALA A 127 -5.74 7.76 10.31
N GLY A 128 -6.91 7.17 10.08
CA GLY A 128 -7.88 7.65 9.09
C GLY A 128 -7.48 7.40 7.63
N ALA A 129 -6.49 6.54 7.36
CA ALA A 129 -6.17 6.12 6.01
C ALA A 129 -7.23 5.15 5.46
N ILE A 130 -7.39 5.12 4.15
CA ILE A 130 -8.34 4.24 3.48
C ILE A 130 -7.61 3.10 2.80
N ILE A 131 -7.82 1.88 3.28
CA ILE A 131 -7.32 0.68 2.60
C ILE A 131 -8.23 0.45 1.38
N ILE A 132 -7.77 0.87 0.21
CA ILE A 132 -8.56 0.78 -1.04
C ILE A 132 -8.48 -0.57 -1.71
N GLY A 133 -7.56 -1.46 -1.28
CA GLY A 133 -7.45 -2.78 -1.87
C GLY A 133 -6.23 -3.58 -1.44
N LYS A 134 -6.12 -4.76 -2.04
CA LYS A 134 -5.00 -5.69 -1.90
C LYS A 134 -4.18 -5.73 -3.18
N SER A 135 -2.87 -5.55 -3.07
CA SER A 135 -1.98 -5.60 -4.23
C SER A 135 -1.46 -7.02 -4.47
N ASN A 136 -1.28 -7.33 -5.76
CA ASN A 136 -0.70 -8.59 -6.21
C ASN A 136 0.76 -8.73 -5.73
N LEU A 137 1.23 -9.96 -5.67
CA LEU A 137 2.58 -10.29 -5.19
C LEU A 137 3.09 -11.51 -5.93
N SER A 138 4.39 -11.76 -5.84
CA SER A 138 4.89 -13.09 -6.14
C SER A 138 4.25 -14.08 -5.16
N GLU A 139 3.62 -15.13 -5.65
CA GLU A 139 2.86 -16.09 -4.83
C GLU A 139 3.70 -16.58 -3.64
N TRP A 140 3.13 -16.53 -2.42
CA TRP A 140 3.82 -16.83 -1.16
C TRP A 140 5.13 -16.04 -0.97
N ALA A 141 5.18 -14.82 -1.48
CA ALA A 141 6.34 -13.93 -1.41
C ALA A 141 7.65 -14.57 -1.94
N ASN A 142 7.55 -15.37 -3.03
CA ASN A 142 8.63 -16.18 -3.62
C ASN A 142 9.11 -17.37 -2.77
N TYR A 143 8.54 -17.60 -1.60
CA TYR A 143 9.01 -18.67 -0.71
C TYR A 143 8.52 -20.06 -1.14
N ARG A 144 7.59 -20.14 -2.06
CA ARG A 144 6.94 -21.38 -2.51
C ARG A 144 7.88 -22.39 -3.16
N ALA A 145 8.83 -21.93 -3.96
CA ALA A 145 9.72 -22.79 -4.74
C ALA A 145 11.03 -22.07 -5.10
N SER A 146 12.07 -22.86 -5.38
CA SER A 146 13.39 -22.34 -5.80
C SER A 146 13.34 -21.58 -7.13
N TYR A 147 12.35 -21.84 -7.96
CA TYR A 147 12.15 -21.22 -9.29
C TYR A 147 10.84 -20.44 -9.33
N SER A 148 10.61 -19.56 -8.33
CA SER A 148 9.46 -18.65 -8.35
C SER A 148 9.64 -17.55 -9.38
N SER A 149 8.56 -17.21 -10.09
CA SER A 149 8.54 -16.01 -10.96
C SER A 149 8.10 -14.80 -10.15
N SER A 150 8.93 -13.77 -10.10
CA SER A 150 8.56 -12.53 -9.43
C SER A 150 7.39 -11.84 -10.12
N GLY A 151 6.41 -11.39 -9.31
CA GLY A 151 5.21 -10.73 -9.80
C GLY A 151 4.11 -11.66 -10.30
N TRP A 152 4.31 -12.97 -10.25
CA TRP A 152 3.28 -13.94 -10.63
C TRP A 152 2.58 -14.54 -9.41
N SER A 153 1.27 -14.62 -9.48
CA SER A 153 0.47 -15.37 -8.51
C SER A 153 -0.62 -16.20 -9.20
N GLY A 154 -1.05 -17.27 -8.54
CA GLY A 154 -2.11 -18.14 -9.05
C GLY A 154 -3.47 -17.44 -9.15
N LEU A 155 -3.71 -16.39 -8.35
CA LEU A 155 -4.94 -15.60 -8.38
C LEU A 155 -4.86 -14.46 -9.40
N GLY A 156 -3.80 -13.65 -9.40
CA GLY A 156 -3.70 -12.44 -10.20
C GLY A 156 -2.94 -12.60 -11.51
N GLY A 157 -2.29 -13.76 -11.76
CA GLY A 157 -1.38 -13.90 -12.88
C GLY A 157 -0.13 -13.03 -12.74
N GLN A 158 0.48 -12.65 -13.86
CA GLN A 158 1.72 -11.88 -13.89
C GLN A 158 1.45 -10.37 -13.80
N THR A 159 1.96 -9.74 -12.75
CA THR A 159 2.08 -8.28 -12.67
C THR A 159 3.14 -7.81 -13.65
N LYS A 160 2.85 -6.75 -14.41
CA LYS A 160 3.73 -6.20 -15.45
C LYS A 160 4.43 -4.94 -14.97
N ASN A 161 5.65 -4.71 -15.45
CA ASN A 161 6.34 -3.44 -15.25
C ASN A 161 5.61 -2.33 -16.04
N PRO A 162 5.23 -1.18 -15.42
CA PRO A 162 4.42 -0.16 -16.09
C PRO A 162 5.18 0.61 -17.18
N TYR A 163 6.51 0.63 -17.15
CA TYR A 163 7.34 1.28 -18.17
C TYR A 163 7.58 0.38 -19.37
N VAL A 164 7.68 -0.94 -19.13
CA VAL A 164 7.99 -1.94 -20.17
C VAL A 164 7.14 -3.18 -19.91
N LEU A 165 5.98 -3.26 -20.53
CA LEU A 165 4.92 -4.22 -20.23
C LEU A 165 5.30 -5.71 -20.40
N ASP A 166 6.35 -6.02 -21.14
CA ASP A 166 6.91 -7.37 -21.32
C ASP A 166 8.00 -7.72 -20.31
N ARG A 167 8.29 -6.83 -19.34
CA ARG A 167 9.31 -7.02 -18.32
C ARG A 167 8.72 -7.35 -16.96
N ASN A 168 9.51 -8.13 -16.22
CA ASN A 168 9.23 -8.50 -14.84
C ASN A 168 9.41 -7.25 -13.93
N PRO A 169 8.45 -6.93 -13.05
CA PRO A 169 8.54 -5.79 -12.14
C PRO A 169 9.42 -6.05 -10.91
N CYS A 170 10.15 -7.17 -10.84
CA CYS A 170 10.71 -7.72 -9.61
C CYS A 170 9.63 -8.04 -8.55
N GLY A 171 10.03 -8.44 -7.35
CA GLY A 171 9.10 -8.82 -6.29
C GLY A 171 9.81 -9.10 -4.94
N SER A 172 9.07 -9.56 -4.00
CA SER A 172 7.72 -10.10 -4.07
C SER A 172 6.60 -9.05 -3.92
N SER A 173 6.87 -7.79 -3.50
CA SER A 173 5.86 -6.72 -3.41
C SER A 173 5.62 -6.06 -4.79
N SER A 174 5.41 -6.88 -5.81
CA SER A 174 5.33 -6.47 -7.21
C SER A 174 4.16 -5.54 -7.48
N GLY A 175 2.97 -5.92 -7.05
CA GLY A 175 1.76 -5.13 -7.22
C GLY A 175 1.82 -3.81 -6.46
N SER A 176 2.37 -3.80 -5.22
CA SER A 176 2.54 -2.57 -4.45
C SER A 176 3.42 -1.56 -5.20
N ALA A 177 4.56 -2.02 -5.76
CA ALA A 177 5.46 -1.15 -6.52
C ALA A 177 4.85 -0.64 -7.82
N VAL A 178 4.25 -1.53 -8.60
CA VAL A 178 3.61 -1.19 -9.87
C VAL A 178 2.44 -0.23 -9.67
N ALA A 179 1.60 -0.48 -8.66
CA ALA A 179 0.46 0.39 -8.36
C ALA A 179 0.90 1.82 -8.01
N VAL A 180 1.94 1.98 -7.18
CA VAL A 180 2.50 3.30 -6.86
C VAL A 180 3.08 3.98 -8.09
N SER A 181 3.89 3.27 -8.87
CA SER A 181 4.52 3.79 -10.09
C SER A 181 3.51 4.20 -11.16
N ALA A 182 2.39 3.47 -11.28
CA ALA A 182 1.33 3.76 -12.25
C ALA A 182 0.26 4.73 -11.72
N ASN A 183 0.48 5.36 -10.56
CA ASN A 183 -0.50 6.26 -9.93
C ASN A 183 -1.88 5.60 -9.70
N LEU A 184 -1.90 4.37 -9.18
CA LEU A 184 -3.12 3.63 -8.82
C LEU A 184 -3.47 3.72 -7.33
N CYS A 185 -2.58 4.34 -6.55
CA CYS A 185 -2.77 4.69 -5.15
C CYS A 185 -1.81 5.83 -4.77
N ALA A 186 -2.05 6.48 -3.63
CA ALA A 186 -1.15 7.49 -3.12
C ALA A 186 0.16 6.85 -2.63
N ILE A 187 0.03 5.75 -1.87
CA ILE A 187 1.13 5.00 -1.27
C ILE A 187 0.71 3.54 -1.11
N ALA A 188 1.66 2.63 -1.06
CA ALA A 188 1.41 1.21 -0.79
C ALA A 188 2.30 0.68 0.33
N ILE A 189 1.92 -0.46 0.89
CA ILE A 189 2.74 -1.20 1.84
C ILE A 189 3.14 -2.54 1.23
N GLY A 190 4.44 -2.78 1.23
CA GLY A 190 5.05 -4.05 0.89
C GLY A 190 5.54 -4.81 2.12
N THR A 191 6.04 -6.02 1.90
CA THR A 191 6.76 -6.81 2.91
C THR A 191 8.07 -7.29 2.34
N GLU A 192 9.08 -7.38 3.19
CA GLU A 192 10.39 -7.87 2.80
C GLU A 192 11.01 -8.76 3.86
N THR A 193 11.50 -9.89 3.41
CA THR A 193 12.47 -10.71 4.10
C THR A 193 13.86 -10.39 3.55
N TRP A 194 14.02 -10.51 2.23
CA TRP A 194 15.27 -10.25 1.52
C TRP A 194 14.96 -9.72 0.11
N GLY A 195 15.04 -8.40 -0.07
CA GLY A 195 14.88 -7.72 -1.36
C GLY A 195 13.43 -7.43 -1.78
N SER A 196 12.40 -7.91 -1.07
CA SER A 196 11.01 -7.90 -1.56
C SER A 196 10.29 -6.55 -1.50
N ILE A 197 10.89 -5.51 -0.94
CA ILE A 197 10.50 -4.09 -1.09
C ILE A 197 11.51 -3.39 -1.99
N MET A 198 12.81 -3.58 -1.71
CA MET A 198 13.89 -2.85 -2.38
C MET A 198 13.97 -3.18 -3.88
N CYS A 199 13.88 -4.47 -4.24
CA CYS A 199 13.98 -4.87 -5.65
C CYS A 199 12.82 -4.34 -6.50
N PRO A 200 11.53 -4.55 -6.14
CA PRO A 200 10.44 -4.01 -6.93
C PRO A 200 10.39 -2.47 -6.91
N SER A 201 10.80 -1.81 -5.82
CA SER A 201 10.90 -0.35 -5.81
C SER A 201 11.91 0.16 -6.82
N ASN A 202 13.09 -0.43 -6.87
CA ASN A 202 14.13 -0.09 -7.85
C ASN A 202 13.67 -0.36 -9.29
N ALA A 203 13.06 -1.52 -9.55
CA ALA A 203 12.63 -1.92 -10.89
C ALA A 203 11.48 -1.05 -11.45
N ASN A 204 10.70 -0.40 -10.58
CA ASN A 204 9.56 0.41 -10.96
C ASN A 204 9.76 1.91 -10.67
N GLY A 205 10.99 2.34 -10.34
CA GLY A 205 11.35 3.75 -10.22
C GLY A 205 10.68 4.49 -9.05
N ILE A 206 10.45 3.80 -7.93
CA ILE A 206 9.83 4.38 -6.73
C ILE A 206 10.75 4.28 -5.51
N VAL A 207 10.35 4.93 -4.42
CA VAL A 207 11.00 4.85 -3.11
C VAL A 207 10.43 3.69 -2.32
N GLY A 208 11.27 2.79 -1.84
CA GLY A 208 10.89 1.74 -0.89
C GLY A 208 11.78 1.81 0.35
N ILE A 209 11.19 1.62 1.53
CA ILE A 209 11.95 1.52 2.77
C ILE A 209 11.73 0.14 3.37
N LYS A 210 12.82 -0.61 3.58
CA LYS A 210 12.82 -1.77 4.45
C LYS A 210 13.23 -1.32 5.86
N PRO A 211 12.28 -1.15 6.79
CA PRO A 211 12.61 -0.74 8.15
C PRO A 211 13.44 -1.79 8.87
N THR A 212 14.11 -1.37 9.95
CA THR A 212 14.70 -2.31 10.90
C THR A 212 13.60 -3.23 11.46
N VAL A 213 13.90 -4.53 11.58
CA VAL A 213 12.97 -5.52 12.13
C VAL A 213 12.52 -5.08 13.53
N GLY A 214 11.20 -5.00 13.72
CA GLY A 214 10.59 -4.51 14.96
C GLY A 214 10.27 -3.01 15.01
N LEU A 215 10.61 -2.22 13.96
CA LEU A 215 10.12 -0.84 13.87
C LEU A 215 8.60 -0.82 13.62
N TRP A 216 8.12 -1.67 12.72
CA TRP A 216 6.72 -2.00 12.53
C TRP A 216 6.46 -3.43 12.99
N SER A 217 5.28 -3.68 13.57
CA SER A 217 4.88 -5.03 13.92
C SER A 217 4.61 -5.89 12.68
N ARG A 218 4.94 -7.18 12.82
CA ARG A 218 4.68 -8.22 11.82
C ARG A 218 3.44 -9.05 12.15
N ALA A 219 2.75 -8.74 13.27
CA ALA A 219 1.53 -9.44 13.66
C ALA A 219 0.43 -9.28 12.60
N GLY A 220 -0.11 -10.41 12.13
CA GLY A 220 -1.09 -10.46 11.04
C GLY A 220 -0.47 -10.33 9.65
N ILE A 221 0.81 -10.65 9.51
CA ILE A 221 1.48 -10.77 8.20
C ILE A 221 1.90 -12.22 8.02
N ILE A 222 1.60 -12.83 6.87
CA ILE A 222 2.02 -14.20 6.55
C ILE A 222 3.55 -14.27 6.57
N PRO A 223 4.16 -15.09 7.45
CA PRO A 223 5.58 -15.05 7.72
C PRO A 223 6.43 -15.84 6.72
N ILE A 224 7.71 -15.45 6.61
CA ILE A 224 8.77 -16.22 5.99
C ILE A 224 9.88 -16.48 7.01
N SER A 225 10.46 -15.42 7.59
CA SER A 225 11.59 -15.49 8.50
C SER A 225 11.40 -14.59 9.70
N TYR A 226 11.36 -15.18 10.88
CA TYR A 226 11.17 -14.44 12.14
C TYR A 226 12.23 -13.35 12.37
N THR A 227 13.46 -13.56 11.91
CA THR A 227 14.59 -12.66 12.14
C THR A 227 14.78 -11.60 11.06
N GLN A 228 14.08 -11.70 9.92
CA GLN A 228 14.33 -10.85 8.75
C GLN A 228 13.08 -10.11 8.28
N ASP A 229 11.88 -10.65 8.53
CA ASP A 229 10.64 -10.10 8.01
C ASP A 229 10.33 -8.71 8.55
N THR A 230 9.85 -7.85 7.67
CA THR A 230 9.28 -6.55 8.01
C THR A 230 8.28 -6.12 6.96
N ALA A 231 7.33 -5.25 7.31
CA ALA A 231 6.57 -4.46 6.37
C ALA A 231 7.21 -3.08 6.23
N GLY A 232 6.97 -2.41 5.11
CA GLY A 232 7.50 -1.07 4.90
C GLY A 232 6.77 -0.29 3.79
N PRO A 233 6.92 1.04 3.80
CA PRO A 233 6.27 1.92 2.85
C PRO A 233 6.93 1.86 1.47
N MET A 234 6.08 2.02 0.45
CA MET A 234 6.46 2.14 -0.96
C MET A 234 5.71 3.35 -1.54
N SER A 235 6.43 4.38 -1.99
CA SER A 235 5.88 5.66 -2.40
C SER A 235 6.64 6.26 -3.59
N ARG A 236 6.09 7.30 -4.23
CA ARG A 236 6.76 8.00 -5.32
C ARG A 236 7.91 8.89 -4.84
N ASN A 237 7.80 9.43 -3.64
CA ASN A 237 8.79 10.35 -3.07
C ASN A 237 9.20 9.97 -1.64
N VAL A 238 10.31 10.51 -1.17
CA VAL A 238 10.88 10.19 0.15
C VAL A 238 10.05 10.78 1.29
N GLU A 239 9.40 11.94 1.09
CA GLU A 239 8.57 12.59 2.11
C GLU A 239 7.38 11.73 2.47
N ASP A 240 6.64 11.21 1.48
CA ASP A 240 5.50 10.31 1.70
C ASP A 240 5.93 9.00 2.39
N ALA A 241 7.09 8.43 2.00
CA ALA A 241 7.64 7.27 2.68
C ALA A 241 7.94 7.56 4.16
N ALA A 242 8.52 8.72 4.46
CA ALA A 242 8.85 9.13 5.83
C ALA A 242 7.59 9.39 6.67
N VAL A 243 6.56 10.00 6.10
CA VAL A 243 5.24 10.19 6.74
C VAL A 243 4.66 8.84 7.15
N MET A 244 4.57 7.91 6.19
CA MET A 244 4.02 6.58 6.45
C MET A 244 4.87 5.80 7.47
N LEU A 245 6.20 5.92 7.39
CA LEU A 245 7.12 5.23 8.29
C LEU A 245 6.83 5.59 9.75
N GLY A 246 6.65 6.87 10.05
CA GLY A 246 6.36 7.36 11.39
C GLY A 246 4.96 6.98 11.90
N ALA A 247 3.96 7.10 11.05
CA ALA A 247 2.56 6.87 11.43
C ALA A 247 2.28 5.44 11.92
N LEU A 248 3.03 4.44 11.44
CA LEU A 248 2.80 3.03 11.78
C LEU A 248 3.73 2.48 12.85
N THR A 249 4.65 3.29 13.40
CA THR A 249 5.53 2.86 14.49
C THR A 249 4.76 2.61 15.78
N GLY A 250 5.31 1.77 16.64
CA GLY A 250 4.77 1.54 17.97
C GLY A 250 5.04 0.12 18.48
N VAL A 251 4.86 -0.06 19.80
CA VAL A 251 5.03 -1.36 20.43
C VAL A 251 3.72 -2.15 20.34
N ASP A 252 3.81 -3.33 19.75
CA ASP A 252 2.71 -4.29 19.66
C ASP A 252 2.95 -5.46 20.62
N PRO A 253 2.02 -5.74 21.55
CA PRO A 253 2.17 -6.90 22.43
C PRO A 253 2.17 -8.25 21.71
N ASN A 254 1.71 -8.31 20.45
CA ASN A 254 1.70 -9.53 19.64
C ASN A 254 2.99 -9.73 18.82
N ASP A 255 3.93 -8.77 18.84
CA ASP A 255 5.26 -8.90 18.23
C ASP A 255 6.35 -8.35 19.15
N ASP A 256 6.99 -9.25 19.89
CA ASP A 256 8.01 -8.91 20.89
C ASP A 256 9.18 -8.09 20.33
N LYS A 257 9.47 -8.21 19.03
CA LYS A 257 10.53 -7.43 18.38
C LYS A 257 10.26 -5.93 18.41
N THR A 258 9.00 -5.52 18.48
CA THR A 258 8.64 -4.11 18.55
C THR A 258 9.02 -3.44 19.87
N LYS A 259 9.30 -4.21 20.93
CA LYS A 259 9.79 -3.70 22.23
C LYS A 259 11.13 -2.97 22.08
N GLU A 260 11.97 -3.41 21.14
CA GLU A 260 13.28 -2.81 20.86
C GLU A 260 13.14 -1.39 20.26
N SER A 261 12.00 -1.06 19.62
CA SER A 261 11.73 0.25 19.04
C SER A 261 11.24 1.29 20.06
N LYS A 262 10.87 0.90 21.27
CA LYS A 262 10.14 1.75 22.24
C LYS A 262 10.76 3.14 22.46
N ASN A 263 12.09 3.24 22.50
CA ASN A 263 12.80 4.51 22.65
C ASN A 263 13.72 4.82 21.45
N ASN A 264 13.59 4.05 20.36
CA ASN A 264 14.44 4.10 19.19
C ASN A 264 13.63 4.36 17.91
N SER A 265 12.43 4.91 18.05
CA SER A 265 11.55 5.25 16.92
C SER A 265 11.00 6.65 17.06
N HIS A 266 10.62 7.24 15.93
CA HIS A 266 10.01 8.57 15.85
C HIS A 266 8.61 8.45 15.25
N LYS A 267 7.68 9.28 15.72
CA LYS A 267 6.35 9.41 15.12
C LYS A 267 6.38 10.19 13.82
N ASP A 268 7.38 11.04 13.66
CA ASP A 268 7.61 11.84 12.46
C ASP A 268 9.07 11.68 12.02
N TYR A 269 9.26 11.01 10.87
CA TYR A 269 10.57 10.87 10.22
C TYR A 269 10.86 11.98 9.21
N THR A 270 9.88 12.84 8.88
CA THR A 270 10.11 13.96 7.96
C THR A 270 11.06 14.99 8.55
N GLN A 271 11.17 15.07 9.89
CA GLN A 271 12.10 15.92 10.60
C GLN A 271 13.59 15.71 10.23
N PHE A 272 13.90 14.54 9.67
CA PHE A 272 15.27 14.19 9.24
C PHE A 272 15.52 14.48 7.76
N LEU A 273 14.52 14.92 7.01
CA LEU A 273 14.68 15.31 5.61
C LEU A 273 15.37 16.67 5.55
N LYS A 274 16.56 16.69 4.96
CA LYS A 274 17.24 17.95 4.69
C LYS A 274 16.57 18.62 3.49
N LYS A 275 16.20 19.87 3.66
CA LYS A 275 15.73 20.73 2.57
C LYS A 275 16.88 21.20 1.73
#